data_f47019eb9ad6f0db82edfb4b1f8e0290
#
_entry.id   f47019eb9ad6f0db82edfb4b1f8e0290
#
_cell.length_a   1.000
_cell.length_b   1.000
_cell.length_c   1.000
_cell.angle_alpha   90.00
_cell.angle_beta   90.00
_cell.angle_gamma   90.00
#
_symmetry.space_group_name_H-M   'P 1'
#
loop_
_entity.id
_entity.type
_entity.pdbx_description
1 polymer ?
#
loop_
_entity_poly.entity_id
_entity_poly.type
_entity_poly.pdbx_seq_one_letter_code
_entity_poly.pdbx_strand_id
1 'polypeptide(L)'
;MNLIWGIILVSITLKCWIGQIIIAFTPKIAEKIKIIESESDMDPTFFLDMRGTAIWDAISLWTLPLAGILLILNNNLWTYFGLIGGGMYLYFVGRGIASSLTMQRHGIKIGRSKKLKMKYMILTLWGFIAIITIIMAIATLTL
;
A
#
# COMPACT_ATOMS: atom_id res chain seq x y z
N MET A 1 8.13 -22.46 -5.26
CA MET A 1 8.40 -21.13 -4.68
C MET A 1 7.47 -20.06 -5.22
N ASN A 2 7.26 -19.99 -6.54
CA ASN A 2 6.40 -18.99 -7.18
C ASN A 2 4.94 -18.99 -6.70
N LEU A 3 4.31 -20.17 -6.55
CA LEU A 3 2.92 -20.27 -6.09
C LEU A 3 2.72 -19.68 -4.69
N ILE A 4 3.61 -20.03 -3.75
CA ILE A 4 3.52 -19.56 -2.36
C ILE A 4 3.69 -18.04 -2.32
N TRP A 5 4.70 -17.51 -3.02
CA TRP A 5 4.92 -16.08 -3.08
C TRP A 5 3.76 -15.34 -3.75
N GLY A 6 3.22 -15.89 -4.84
CA GLY A 6 2.05 -15.33 -5.51
C GLY A 6 0.83 -15.23 -4.60
N ILE A 7 0.54 -16.28 -3.80
CA ILE A 7 -0.56 -16.27 -2.83
C ILE A 7 -0.34 -15.21 -1.74
N ILE A 8 0.87 -15.13 -1.19
CA ILE A 8 1.22 -14.11 -0.19
C ILE A 8 1.04 -12.71 -0.79
N LEU A 9 1.56 -12.50 -1.99
CA LEU A 9 1.50 -11.22 -2.68
C LEU A 9 0.06 -10.78 -2.90
N VAL A 10 -0.78 -11.63 -3.50
CA VAL A 10 -2.21 -11.34 -3.72
C VAL A 10 -2.91 -11.06 -2.39
N SER A 11 -2.74 -11.91 -1.39
CA SER A 11 -3.47 -11.81 -0.12
C SER A 11 -3.19 -10.50 0.63
N ILE A 12 -1.96 -10.01 0.57
CA ILE A 12 -1.54 -8.79 1.29
C ILE A 12 -1.83 -7.54 0.46
N THR A 13 -1.45 -7.55 -0.82
CA THR A 13 -1.55 -6.35 -1.65
C THR A 13 -2.98 -6.05 -2.12
N LEU A 14 -3.80 -7.07 -2.32
CA LEU A 14 -5.22 -6.90 -2.63
C LEU A 14 -5.97 -6.21 -1.49
N LYS A 15 -5.68 -6.56 -0.23
CA LYS A 15 -6.28 -5.88 0.93
C LYS A 15 -5.87 -4.42 1.00
N CYS A 16 -4.60 -4.13 0.71
CA CYS A 16 -4.11 -2.76 0.63
C CYS A 16 -4.85 -1.96 -0.43
N TRP A 17 -4.93 -2.48 -1.65
CA TRP A 17 -5.58 -1.82 -2.77
C TRP A 17 -7.07 -1.59 -2.53
N ILE A 18 -7.81 -2.60 -2.06
CA ILE A 18 -9.22 -2.46 -1.69
C ILE A 18 -9.38 -1.41 -0.58
N GLY A 19 -8.50 -1.40 0.41
CA GLY A 19 -8.48 -0.38 1.45
C GLY A 19 -8.39 1.04 0.88
N GLN A 20 -7.52 1.27 -0.11
CA GLN A 20 -7.39 2.58 -0.77
C GLN A 20 -8.67 2.96 -1.54
N ILE A 21 -9.30 2.02 -2.24
CA ILE A 21 -10.58 2.25 -2.93
C ILE A 21 -11.65 2.69 -1.92
N ILE A 22 -11.75 2.01 -0.77
CA ILE A 22 -12.73 2.34 0.27
C ILE A 22 -12.46 3.73 0.84
N ILE A 23 -11.20 4.07 1.13
CA ILE A 23 -10.81 5.40 1.64
C ILE A 23 -11.14 6.49 0.62
N ALA A 24 -10.83 6.25 -0.66
CA ALA A 24 -11.05 7.22 -1.74
C ALA A 24 -12.54 7.56 -1.94
N PHE A 25 -13.37 6.53 -2.05
CA PHE A 25 -14.76 6.69 -2.51
C PHE A 25 -15.80 6.62 -1.39
N THR A 26 -15.50 5.90 -0.31
CA THR A 26 -16.44 5.69 0.81
C THR A 26 -15.76 5.88 2.18
N PRO A 27 -15.21 7.08 2.47
CA PRO A 27 -14.43 7.31 3.70
C PRO A 27 -15.21 7.03 4.99
N LYS A 28 -16.53 7.25 5.01
CA LYS A 28 -17.39 6.90 6.15
C LYS A 28 -17.43 5.39 6.43
N ILE A 29 -17.37 4.58 5.38
CA ILE A 29 -17.26 3.11 5.53
C ILE A 29 -15.87 2.76 6.05
N ALA A 30 -14.81 3.37 5.52
CA ALA A 30 -13.43 3.17 5.98
C ALA A 30 -13.29 3.48 7.48
N GLU A 31 -13.92 4.55 7.96
CA GLU A 31 -13.98 4.89 9.38
C GLU A 31 -14.75 3.84 10.20
N LYS A 32 -15.95 3.45 9.75
CA LYS A 32 -16.79 2.45 10.41
C LYS A 32 -16.10 1.10 10.59
N ILE A 33 -15.38 0.64 9.57
CA ILE A 33 -14.62 -0.63 9.61
C ILE A 33 -13.19 -0.44 10.14
N LYS A 34 -12.86 0.76 10.66
CA LYS A 34 -11.60 1.08 11.35
C LYS A 34 -10.34 0.99 10.48
N ILE A 35 -10.45 1.12 9.17
CA ILE A 35 -9.30 1.25 8.26
C ILE A 35 -8.60 2.59 8.50
N ILE A 36 -9.38 3.65 8.71
CA ILE A 36 -8.88 4.98 9.09
C ILE A 36 -9.40 5.38 10.48
N GLU A 37 -8.78 6.39 11.06
CA GLU A 37 -9.29 7.07 12.26
C GLU A 37 -10.53 7.89 11.92
N SER A 38 -11.30 8.26 12.96
CA SER A 38 -12.39 9.22 12.81
C SER A 38 -11.88 10.56 12.28
N GLU A 39 -12.63 11.19 11.39
CA GLU A 39 -12.33 12.53 10.88
C GLU A 39 -12.13 13.54 12.03
N SER A 40 -12.87 13.38 13.14
CA SER A 40 -12.71 14.21 14.33
C SER A 40 -11.37 14.03 15.06
N ASP A 41 -10.67 12.91 14.85
CA ASP A 41 -9.39 12.59 15.48
C ASP A 41 -8.18 13.03 14.64
N MET A 42 -8.42 13.61 13.47
CA MET A 42 -7.39 14.04 12.52
C MET A 42 -7.53 15.53 12.20
N ASP A 43 -6.43 16.13 11.75
CA ASP A 43 -6.47 17.45 11.14
C ASP A 43 -7.23 17.39 9.81
N PRO A 44 -8.13 18.34 9.51
CA PRO A 44 -8.88 18.35 8.24
C PRO A 44 -8.00 18.34 7.01
N THR A 45 -6.86 19.03 7.05
CA THR A 45 -5.90 19.08 5.93
C THR A 45 -5.29 17.70 5.69
N PHE A 46 -4.92 17.00 6.77
CA PHE A 46 -4.41 15.63 6.66
C PHE A 46 -5.46 14.67 6.13
N PHE A 47 -6.71 14.80 6.56
CA PHE A 47 -7.81 13.97 6.07
C PHE A 47 -8.04 14.16 4.55
N LEU A 48 -7.98 15.40 4.06
CA LEU A 48 -8.09 15.70 2.63
C LEU A 48 -6.91 15.17 1.82
N ASP A 49 -5.67 15.32 2.31
CA ASP A 49 -4.47 14.78 1.66
C ASP A 49 -4.52 13.26 1.58
N MET A 50 -4.94 12.61 2.66
CA MET A 50 -5.11 11.15 2.72
C MET A 50 -6.13 10.65 1.67
N ARG A 51 -7.25 11.34 1.51
CA ARG A 51 -8.26 10.99 0.49
C ARG A 51 -7.77 11.22 -0.92
N GLY A 52 -7.12 12.34 -1.18
CA GLY A 52 -6.51 12.65 -2.48
C GLY A 52 -5.46 11.61 -2.88
N THR A 53 -4.62 11.22 -1.92
CA THR A 53 -3.65 10.14 -2.12
C THR A 53 -4.32 8.80 -2.39
N ALA A 54 -5.36 8.46 -1.64
CA ALA A 54 -6.08 7.20 -1.82
C ALA A 54 -6.74 7.06 -3.20
N ILE A 55 -7.17 8.17 -3.82
CA ILE A 55 -7.68 8.15 -5.21
C ILE A 55 -6.57 7.72 -6.18
N TRP A 56 -5.36 8.28 -6.05
CA TRP A 56 -4.24 7.89 -6.88
C TRP A 56 -3.79 6.45 -6.62
N ASP A 57 -3.75 6.05 -5.37
CA ASP A 57 -3.39 4.69 -4.96
C ASP A 57 -4.41 3.65 -5.48
N ALA A 58 -5.70 3.99 -5.50
CA ALA A 58 -6.74 3.14 -6.10
C ALA A 58 -6.51 2.91 -7.61
N ILE A 59 -5.95 3.91 -8.31
CA ILE A 59 -5.63 3.83 -9.75
C ILE A 59 -4.32 3.06 -9.99
N SER A 60 -3.34 3.12 -9.09
CA SER A 60 -1.98 2.65 -9.35
C SER A 60 -1.63 1.32 -8.68
N LEU A 61 -2.18 1.01 -7.50
CA LEU A 61 -1.75 -0.14 -6.70
C LEU A 61 -2.29 -1.51 -7.15
N TRP A 62 -3.18 -1.58 -8.14
CA TRP A 62 -3.69 -2.86 -8.67
C TRP A 62 -2.62 -3.69 -9.38
N THR A 63 -1.54 -3.06 -9.81
CA THR A 63 -0.46 -3.72 -10.57
C THR A 63 0.23 -4.83 -9.79
N LEU A 64 0.43 -4.66 -8.49
CA LEU A 64 1.10 -5.67 -7.67
C LEU A 64 0.20 -6.89 -7.34
N PRO A 65 -1.09 -6.74 -6.99
CA PRO A 65 -2.02 -7.89 -6.96
C PRO A 65 -2.08 -8.65 -8.28
N LEU A 66 -2.09 -7.95 -9.42
CA LEU A 66 -2.06 -8.61 -10.74
C LEU A 66 -0.76 -9.39 -10.95
N ALA A 67 0.39 -8.84 -10.55
CA ALA A 67 1.66 -9.56 -10.59
C ALA A 67 1.58 -10.89 -9.81
N GLY A 68 0.97 -10.87 -8.63
CA GLY A 68 0.74 -12.06 -7.81
C GLY A 68 -0.13 -13.11 -8.51
N ILE A 69 -1.23 -12.68 -9.15
CA ILE A 69 -2.11 -13.57 -9.93
C ILE A 69 -1.34 -14.19 -11.09
N LEU A 70 -0.62 -13.39 -11.86
CA LEU A 70 0.18 -13.86 -12.99
C LEU A 70 1.26 -14.84 -12.55
N LEU A 71 1.87 -14.61 -11.38
CA LEU A 71 2.86 -15.50 -10.79
C LEU A 71 2.25 -16.86 -10.40
N ILE A 72 1.05 -16.87 -9.84
CA ILE A 72 0.28 -18.11 -9.55
C ILE A 72 0.01 -18.88 -10.82
N LEU A 73 -0.32 -18.17 -11.90
CA LEU A 73 -0.61 -18.76 -13.22
C LEU A 73 0.65 -19.13 -14.01
N ASN A 74 1.86 -18.99 -13.44
CA ASN A 74 3.16 -19.19 -14.12
C ASN A 74 3.29 -18.40 -15.43
N ASN A 75 2.69 -17.20 -15.50
CA ASN A 75 2.76 -16.33 -16.67
C ASN A 75 3.93 -15.35 -16.51
N ASN A 76 4.87 -15.35 -17.45
CA ASN A 76 6.10 -14.53 -17.40
C ASN A 76 5.84 -13.01 -17.34
N LEU A 77 4.66 -12.53 -17.73
CA LEU A 77 4.30 -11.11 -17.58
C LEU A 77 4.29 -10.64 -16.14
N TRP A 78 4.26 -11.57 -15.16
CA TRP A 78 4.33 -11.22 -13.74
C TRP A 78 5.57 -10.38 -13.40
N THR A 79 6.69 -10.59 -14.10
CA THR A 79 7.95 -9.86 -13.86
C THR A 79 7.80 -8.37 -14.13
N TYR A 80 7.15 -8.02 -15.24
CA TYR A 80 6.90 -6.61 -15.59
C TYR A 80 5.94 -5.94 -14.62
N PHE A 81 4.83 -6.60 -14.30
CA PHE A 81 3.89 -6.10 -13.31
C PHE A 81 4.48 -6.09 -11.89
N GLY A 82 5.36 -7.03 -11.58
CA GLY A 82 6.11 -7.08 -10.32
C GLY A 82 7.07 -5.89 -10.16
N LEU A 83 7.76 -5.50 -11.22
CA LEU A 83 8.63 -4.32 -11.23
C LEU A 83 7.82 -3.03 -11.08
N ILE A 84 6.79 -2.86 -11.93
CA ILE A 84 5.95 -1.67 -11.91
C ILE A 84 5.22 -1.56 -10.56
N GLY A 85 4.54 -2.63 -10.16
CA GLY A 85 3.78 -2.66 -8.90
C GLY A 85 4.66 -2.54 -7.67
N GLY A 86 5.82 -3.20 -7.67
CA GLY A 86 6.81 -3.04 -6.60
C GLY A 86 7.30 -1.60 -6.46
N GLY A 87 7.60 -0.93 -7.57
CA GLY A 87 7.96 0.49 -7.57
C GLY A 87 6.84 1.40 -7.04
N MET A 88 5.58 1.14 -7.46
CA MET A 88 4.41 1.88 -6.95
C MET A 88 4.22 1.69 -5.45
N TYR A 89 4.37 0.46 -4.93
CA TYR A 89 4.27 0.20 -3.50
C TYR A 89 5.43 0.81 -2.70
N LEU A 90 6.66 0.84 -3.23
CA LEU A 90 7.76 1.56 -2.59
C LEU A 90 7.48 3.06 -2.50
N TYR A 91 6.96 3.66 -3.57
CA TYR A 91 6.54 5.05 -3.55
C TYR A 91 5.44 5.29 -2.52
N PHE A 92 4.39 4.46 -2.52
CA PHE A 92 3.28 4.53 -1.57
C PHE A 92 3.78 4.46 -0.12
N VAL A 93 4.63 3.48 0.19
CA VAL A 93 5.21 3.30 1.53
C VAL A 93 6.10 4.49 1.92
N GLY A 94 7.04 4.84 1.05
CA GLY A 94 7.99 5.93 1.31
C GLY A 94 7.29 7.27 1.52
N ARG A 95 6.34 7.61 0.65
CA ARG A 95 5.51 8.80 0.78
C ARG A 95 4.68 8.76 2.06
N GLY A 96 4.04 7.63 2.36
CA GLY A 96 3.20 7.48 3.55
C GLY A 96 3.99 7.67 4.85
N ILE A 97 5.20 7.15 4.94
CA ILE A 97 6.08 7.33 6.11
C ILE A 97 6.60 8.77 6.16
N ALA A 98 7.19 9.27 5.09
CA ALA A 98 7.80 10.60 5.04
C ALA A 98 6.79 11.71 5.34
N SER A 99 5.63 11.69 4.66
CA SER A 99 4.56 12.67 4.89
C SER A 99 4.05 12.62 6.33
N SER A 100 3.78 11.43 6.86
CA SER A 100 3.30 11.28 8.24
C SER A 100 4.31 11.78 9.27
N LEU A 101 5.60 11.48 9.11
CA LEU A 101 6.65 11.97 10.01
C LEU A 101 6.80 13.49 9.95
N THR A 102 6.73 14.05 8.75
CA THR A 102 6.82 15.51 8.57
C THR A 102 5.65 16.22 9.23
N MET A 103 4.43 15.73 9.02
CA MET A 103 3.22 16.29 9.64
C MET A 103 3.27 16.21 11.16
N GLN A 104 3.69 15.05 11.71
CA GLN A 104 3.87 14.90 13.18
C GLN A 104 4.88 15.90 13.75
N ARG A 105 6.01 16.12 13.06
CA ARG A 105 7.05 17.07 13.48
C ARG A 105 6.54 18.52 13.52
N HIS A 106 5.56 18.84 12.67
CA HIS A 106 4.92 20.16 12.64
C HIS A 106 3.67 20.26 13.52
N GLY A 107 3.42 19.26 14.39
CA GLY A 107 2.29 19.27 15.33
C GLY A 107 0.93 19.03 14.68
N ILE A 108 0.89 18.58 13.43
CA ILE A 108 -0.37 18.23 12.74
C ILE A 108 -0.88 16.91 13.30
N LYS A 109 -2.14 16.90 13.72
CA LYS A 109 -2.78 15.72 14.29
C LYS A 109 -3.15 14.72 13.18
N ILE A 110 -2.45 13.58 13.13
CA ILE A 110 -2.63 12.55 12.09
C ILE A 110 -3.22 11.24 12.62
N GLY A 111 -3.75 11.24 13.83
CA GLY A 111 -4.38 10.10 14.47
C GLY A 111 -3.78 9.76 15.84
N ARG A 112 -4.27 8.69 16.45
CA ARG A 112 -3.83 8.25 17.78
C ARG A 112 -2.48 7.55 17.74
N SER A 113 -1.63 7.78 18.73
CA SER A 113 -0.27 7.22 18.82
C SER A 113 -0.19 5.69 18.60
N LYS A 114 -1.11 4.92 19.20
CA LYS A 114 -1.14 3.45 19.05
C LYS A 114 -1.39 3.00 17.61
N LYS A 115 -2.32 3.65 16.93
CA LYS A 115 -2.63 3.34 15.53
C LYS A 115 -1.55 3.80 14.56
N LEU A 116 -0.87 4.90 14.87
CA LEU A 116 0.28 5.36 14.10
C LEU A 116 1.43 4.36 14.11
N LYS A 117 1.75 3.80 15.27
CA LYS A 117 2.77 2.75 15.38
C LYS A 117 2.43 1.53 14.53
N MET A 118 1.17 1.10 14.56
CA MET A 118 0.69 0.00 13.72
C MET A 118 0.74 0.36 12.23
N LYS A 119 0.38 1.59 11.85
CA LYS A 119 0.50 2.10 10.48
C LYS A 119 1.92 2.00 9.95
N TYR A 120 2.92 2.48 10.71
CA TYR A 120 4.32 2.40 10.30
C TYR A 120 4.80 0.95 10.16
N MET A 121 4.41 0.07 11.06
CA MET A 121 4.75 -1.35 10.98
C MET A 121 4.17 -2.00 9.71
N ILE A 122 2.92 -1.73 9.39
CA ILE A 122 2.25 -2.25 8.18
C ILE A 122 2.90 -1.69 6.91
N LEU A 123 3.17 -0.37 6.87
CA LEU A 123 3.86 0.25 5.73
C LEU A 123 5.24 -0.38 5.52
N THR A 124 6.01 -0.59 6.58
CA THR A 124 7.32 -1.24 6.50
C THR A 124 7.22 -2.65 5.94
N LEU A 125 6.24 -3.44 6.39
CA LEU A 125 5.99 -4.78 5.86
C LEU A 125 5.70 -4.75 4.34
N TRP A 126 4.85 -3.84 3.88
CA TRP A 126 4.58 -3.68 2.45
C TRP A 126 5.81 -3.24 1.66
N GLY A 127 6.65 -2.40 2.24
CA GLY A 127 7.93 -2.03 1.63
C GLY A 127 8.86 -3.24 1.42
N PHE A 128 8.98 -4.10 2.42
CA PHE A 128 9.77 -5.33 2.29
C PHE A 128 9.20 -6.27 1.21
N ILE A 129 7.89 -6.46 1.16
CA ILE A 129 7.23 -7.29 0.13
C ILE A 129 7.51 -6.72 -1.26
N ALA A 130 7.44 -5.40 -1.43
CA ALA A 130 7.73 -4.74 -2.69
C ALA A 130 9.20 -4.96 -3.12
N ILE A 131 10.15 -4.78 -2.21
CA ILE A 131 11.59 -4.98 -2.47
C ILE A 131 11.86 -6.43 -2.89
N ILE A 132 11.35 -7.42 -2.14
CA ILE A 132 11.53 -8.83 -2.46
C ILE A 132 10.94 -9.14 -3.84
N THR A 133 9.76 -8.62 -4.14
CA THR A 133 9.11 -8.84 -5.45
C THR A 133 9.93 -8.26 -6.59
N ILE A 134 10.49 -7.04 -6.42
CA ILE A 134 11.38 -6.42 -7.41
C ILE A 134 12.63 -7.28 -7.64
N ILE A 135 13.29 -7.72 -6.56
CA ILE A 135 14.48 -8.56 -6.66
C ILE A 135 14.16 -9.87 -7.39
N MET A 136 13.06 -10.54 -7.04
CA MET A 136 12.63 -11.76 -7.72
C MET A 136 12.32 -11.53 -9.21
N ALA A 137 11.66 -10.42 -9.53
CA ALA A 137 11.33 -10.06 -10.91
C ALA A 137 12.60 -9.81 -11.75
N ILE A 138 13.57 -9.06 -11.20
CA ILE A 138 14.86 -8.82 -11.85
C ILE A 138 15.60 -10.15 -12.06
N ALA A 139 15.72 -10.98 -11.01
CA ALA A 139 16.39 -12.26 -11.10
C ALA A 139 15.77 -13.18 -12.19
N THR A 140 14.44 -13.15 -12.30
CA THR A 140 13.75 -13.94 -13.34
C THR A 140 13.98 -13.41 -14.75
N LEU A 141 14.16 -12.09 -14.93
CA LEU A 141 14.43 -11.49 -16.25
C LEU A 141 15.88 -11.63 -16.69
N THR A 142 16.81 -11.85 -15.75
CA THR A 142 18.25 -11.92 -16.02
C THR A 142 18.81 -13.34 -16.13
N LEU A 143 18.04 -14.33 -15.73
CA LEU A 143 18.37 -15.78 -15.84
C LEU A 143 17.74 -16.39 -17.09
#